data_d08dcabeb0fe7745f6883dc3d4b74bf9
#
_entry.id   d08dcabeb0fe7745f6883dc3d4b74bf9
#
_cell.length_a   1.000
_cell.length_b   1.000
_cell.length_c   1.000
_cell.angle_alpha   90.00
_cell.angle_beta   90.00
_cell.angle_gamma   90.00
#
_symmetry.space_group_name_H-M   'P 1'
#
loop_
_entity.id
_entity.type
_entity.pdbx_description
1 polymer ?
#
loop_
_entity_poly.entity_id
_entity_poly.type
_entity_poly.pdbx_seq_one_letter_code
_entity_poly.pdbx_strand_id
1 'polypeptide(L)'
;MRIDIHMTLPPTKLDSLSLANHLKREPAEHKGHAGKVILVGGAPGMAGALLLAGNACLHLGAGWTMLEMLDPASAKADSSQPELMIRLAEAQATNALMHHAPDVIAVGPGLGNSPLAHTWLKACLEYEQIPLILDADAINLIADSQELLSALQKRNLQFPGQSVMTPHPGEAAKLLKSSVVQVQAQRQSSLEQLVALTHSIIVLKGQH
;
A
#
# COMPACT_ATOMS: atom_id res chain seq x y z
N MET A 1 -28.98 -1.48 7.45
CA MET A 1 -28.44 -2.08 8.67
C MET A 1 -27.32 -1.17 9.16
N ARG A 2 -27.54 -0.35 10.18
CA ARG A 2 -26.49 0.50 10.78
C ARG A 2 -25.55 -0.45 11.53
N ILE A 3 -24.32 -0.53 11.10
CA ILE A 3 -23.26 -1.14 11.90
C ILE A 3 -22.86 -0.08 12.92
N ASP A 4 -23.33 -0.22 14.16
CA ASP A 4 -22.85 0.58 15.30
C ASP A 4 -21.41 0.17 15.60
N ILE A 5 -20.45 0.85 14.97
CA ILE A 5 -19.02 0.71 15.27
C ILE A 5 -18.71 1.61 16.48
N HIS A 6 -19.27 1.30 17.63
CA HIS A 6 -18.90 1.87 18.93
C HIS A 6 -18.42 0.78 19.89
N MET A 7 -17.49 -0.06 19.42
CA MET A 7 -16.60 -0.75 20.35
C MET A 7 -15.22 -0.14 20.21
N THR A 8 -14.98 0.94 20.94
CA THR A 8 -13.61 1.42 21.18
C THR A 8 -12.95 0.42 22.13
N LEU A 9 -12.34 -0.62 21.56
CA LEU A 9 -11.42 -1.46 22.33
C LEU A 9 -10.27 -0.56 22.80
N PRO A 10 -9.81 -0.72 24.07
CA PRO A 10 -8.66 0.05 24.54
C PRO A 10 -7.45 -0.25 23.64
N PRO A 11 -6.56 0.75 23.42
CA PRO A 11 -5.35 0.55 22.63
C PRO A 11 -4.55 -0.64 23.14
N THR A 12 -4.21 -1.57 22.24
CA THR A 12 -3.40 -2.74 22.58
C THR A 12 -1.99 -2.53 22.04
N LYS A 13 -0.97 -2.72 22.87
CA LYS A 13 0.42 -2.70 22.46
C LYS A 13 0.71 -3.95 21.62
N LEU A 14 1.27 -3.77 20.43
CA LEU A 14 1.71 -4.89 19.59
C LEU A 14 2.91 -5.61 20.25
N ASP A 15 2.85 -6.93 20.29
CA ASP A 15 3.96 -7.77 20.74
C ASP A 15 4.84 -8.15 19.56
N SER A 16 6.08 -7.65 19.55
CA SER A 16 7.05 -7.90 18.51
C SER A 16 7.47 -9.37 18.38
N LEU A 17 7.46 -10.13 19.49
CA LEU A 17 7.79 -11.56 19.49
C LEU A 17 6.69 -12.37 18.79
N SER A 18 5.44 -12.04 19.06
CA SER A 18 4.29 -12.65 18.36
C SER A 18 4.37 -12.40 16.84
N LEU A 19 4.65 -11.16 16.44
CA LEU A 19 4.83 -10.81 15.02
C LEU A 19 6.02 -11.56 14.39
N ALA A 20 7.16 -11.61 15.06
CA ALA A 20 8.35 -12.30 14.56
C ALA A 20 8.12 -13.81 14.35
N ASN A 21 7.27 -14.43 15.15
CA ASN A 21 6.93 -15.85 14.98
C ASN A 21 6.19 -16.14 13.67
N HIS A 22 5.41 -15.18 13.15
CA HIS A 22 4.73 -15.31 11.85
C HIS A 22 5.69 -15.20 10.66
N LEU A 23 6.90 -14.65 10.86
CA LEU A 23 7.93 -14.51 9.83
C LEU A 23 8.91 -15.69 9.78
N LYS A 24 8.79 -16.66 10.67
CA LYS A 24 9.63 -17.87 10.66
C LYS A 24 9.30 -18.74 9.45
N ARG A 25 10.34 -19.14 8.73
CA ARG A 25 10.24 -20.09 7.63
C ARG A 25 10.51 -21.51 8.11
N GLU A 26 9.79 -22.46 7.56
CA GLU A 26 10.12 -23.86 7.72
C GLU A 26 11.35 -24.23 6.88
N PRO A 27 12.21 -25.16 7.36
CA PRO A 27 13.46 -25.52 6.64
C PRO A 27 13.25 -26.03 5.21
N ALA A 28 12.09 -26.57 4.89
CA ALA A 28 11.72 -27.10 3.57
C ALA A 28 11.02 -26.08 2.65
N GLU A 29 10.80 -24.85 3.13
CA GLU A 29 10.14 -23.82 2.32
C GLU A 29 11.07 -23.28 1.25
N HIS A 30 10.57 -23.21 0.02
CA HIS A 30 11.23 -22.51 -1.08
C HIS A 30 10.56 -21.15 -1.34
N LYS A 31 11.24 -20.27 -2.08
CA LYS A 31 10.78 -18.89 -2.35
C LYS A 31 9.35 -18.78 -2.87
N GLY A 32 8.83 -19.78 -3.58
CA GLY A 32 7.46 -19.81 -4.09
C GLY A 32 6.38 -19.91 -3.00
N HIS A 33 6.71 -20.42 -1.80
CA HIS A 33 5.78 -20.49 -0.67
C HIS A 33 5.71 -19.17 0.13
N ALA A 34 6.71 -18.30 -0.02
CA ALA A 34 6.80 -17.04 0.72
C ALA A 34 6.09 -15.86 0.00
N GLY A 35 5.24 -16.17 -0.98
CA GLY A 35 4.38 -15.21 -1.66
C GLY A 35 5.08 -14.31 -2.67
N LYS A 36 4.27 -13.74 -3.58
CA LYS A 36 4.65 -12.79 -4.62
C LYS A 36 4.13 -11.41 -4.25
N VAL A 37 5.02 -10.44 -4.16
CA VAL A 37 4.67 -9.04 -3.91
C VAL A 37 4.93 -8.21 -5.17
N ILE A 38 3.94 -7.44 -5.61
CA ILE A 38 4.12 -6.39 -6.61
C ILE A 38 4.09 -5.04 -5.89
N LEU A 39 5.11 -4.23 -6.12
CA LEU A 39 5.15 -2.84 -5.69
C LEU A 39 5.10 -1.91 -6.91
N VAL A 40 4.25 -0.90 -6.85
CA VAL A 40 4.04 0.05 -7.95
C VAL A 40 4.41 1.47 -7.51
N GLY A 41 5.31 2.11 -8.26
CA GLY A 41 5.75 3.47 -7.93
C GLY A 41 7.01 3.89 -8.68
N GLY A 42 7.87 4.69 -8.03
CA GLY A 42 9.17 5.07 -8.59
C GLY A 42 9.05 5.90 -9.86
N ALA A 43 8.25 6.96 -9.87
CA ALA A 43 8.20 7.96 -10.94
C ALA A 43 9.55 8.67 -11.10
N PRO A 44 9.77 9.41 -12.20
CA PRO A 44 11.02 10.15 -12.44
C PRO A 44 11.49 10.96 -11.24
N GLY A 45 12.71 10.72 -10.77
CA GLY A 45 13.30 11.33 -9.57
C GLY A 45 12.89 10.69 -8.24
N MET A 46 11.99 9.69 -8.24
CA MET A 46 11.47 9.05 -7.02
C MET A 46 11.70 7.53 -6.98
N ALA A 47 12.52 6.99 -7.85
CA ALA A 47 12.84 5.56 -7.91
C ALA A 47 13.33 4.99 -6.58
N GLY A 48 14.11 5.77 -5.80
CA GLY A 48 14.65 5.36 -4.52
C GLY A 48 13.57 4.96 -3.50
N ALA A 49 12.40 5.59 -3.52
CA ALA A 49 11.30 5.24 -2.63
C ALA A 49 10.79 3.82 -2.90
N LEU A 50 10.64 3.46 -4.17
CA LEU A 50 10.20 2.12 -4.57
C LEU A 50 11.27 1.07 -4.28
N LEU A 51 12.56 1.38 -4.51
CA LEU A 51 13.67 0.48 -4.19
C LEU A 51 13.74 0.19 -2.69
N LEU A 52 13.59 1.21 -1.83
CA LEU A 52 13.54 1.03 -0.38
C LEU A 52 12.38 0.13 0.06
N ALA A 53 11.20 0.34 -0.52
CA ALA A 53 10.03 -0.50 -0.24
C ALA A 53 10.26 -1.96 -0.68
N GLY A 54 10.85 -2.16 -1.87
CA GLY A 54 11.22 -3.48 -2.36
C GLY A 54 12.23 -4.20 -1.47
N ASN A 55 13.27 -3.48 -1.04
CA ASN A 55 14.25 -4.00 -0.09
C ASN A 55 13.61 -4.42 1.24
N ALA A 56 12.69 -3.62 1.76
CA ALA A 56 11.96 -3.96 2.98
C ALA A 56 11.17 -5.27 2.82
N CYS A 57 10.53 -5.49 1.67
CA CYS A 57 9.82 -6.73 1.37
C CYS A 57 10.76 -7.94 1.37
N LEU A 58 11.94 -7.83 0.72
CA LEU A 58 12.94 -8.90 0.71
C LEU A 58 13.42 -9.24 2.12
N HIS A 59 13.78 -8.23 2.90
CA HIS A 59 14.27 -8.42 4.27
C HIS A 59 13.21 -9.00 5.22
N LEU A 60 11.94 -8.73 4.98
CA LEU A 60 10.83 -9.32 5.73
C LEU A 60 10.41 -10.69 5.20
N GLY A 61 11.07 -11.20 4.15
CA GLY A 61 10.94 -12.57 3.73
C GLY A 61 9.99 -12.82 2.57
N ALA A 62 9.59 -11.80 1.79
CA ALA A 62 8.85 -12.02 0.57
C ALA A 62 9.64 -12.92 -0.40
N GLY A 63 8.96 -13.89 -1.00
CA GLY A 63 9.59 -14.87 -1.89
C GLY A 63 9.97 -14.27 -3.24
N TRP A 64 9.07 -13.49 -3.81
CA TRP A 64 9.24 -12.77 -5.07
C TRP A 64 8.86 -11.32 -4.86
N THR A 65 9.76 -10.40 -5.14
CA THR A 65 9.51 -8.95 -5.03
C THR A 65 9.69 -8.32 -6.41
N MET A 66 8.58 -7.91 -7.00
CA MET A 66 8.53 -7.28 -8.32
C MET A 66 8.23 -5.80 -8.16
N LEU A 67 9.01 -4.95 -8.82
CA LEU A 67 8.85 -3.50 -8.83
C LEU A 67 8.37 -3.08 -10.21
N GLU A 68 7.17 -2.53 -10.30
CA GLU A 68 6.65 -1.83 -11.47
C GLU A 68 7.07 -0.36 -11.38
N MET A 69 8.21 -0.06 -12.02
CA MET A 69 8.88 1.24 -11.99
C MET A 69 8.29 2.18 -13.03
N LEU A 70 7.78 3.34 -12.61
CA LEU A 70 7.19 4.31 -13.55
C LEU A 70 8.25 5.14 -14.29
N ASP A 71 9.48 5.22 -13.78
CA ASP A 71 10.58 5.90 -14.46
C ASP A 71 11.31 4.94 -15.40
N PRO A 72 11.23 5.13 -16.73
CA PRO A 72 11.97 4.29 -17.68
C PRO A 72 13.49 4.32 -17.50
N ALA A 73 14.05 5.43 -17.01
CA ALA A 73 15.48 5.55 -16.79
C ALA A 73 15.97 4.69 -15.61
N SER A 74 15.08 4.43 -14.64
CA SER A 74 15.35 3.67 -13.41
C SER A 74 14.86 2.22 -13.48
N ALA A 75 14.13 1.83 -14.52
CA ALA A 75 13.64 0.46 -14.69
C ALA A 75 14.76 -0.49 -15.17
N LYS A 76 15.78 -0.67 -14.34
CA LYS A 76 16.97 -1.49 -14.59
C LYS A 76 17.26 -2.37 -13.39
N ALA A 77 17.95 -3.48 -13.63
CA ALA A 77 18.42 -4.34 -12.54
C ALA A 77 19.31 -3.53 -11.57
N ASP A 78 19.02 -3.67 -10.28
CA ASP A 78 19.85 -3.11 -9.22
C ASP A 78 20.97 -4.10 -8.89
N SER A 79 22.22 -3.73 -9.17
CA SER A 79 23.38 -4.58 -8.90
C SER A 79 23.66 -4.76 -7.41
N SER A 80 23.16 -3.89 -6.55
CA SER A 80 23.26 -4.00 -5.09
C SER A 80 22.21 -4.93 -4.48
N GLN A 81 21.10 -5.12 -5.18
CA GLN A 81 19.97 -5.97 -4.76
C GLN A 81 19.43 -6.75 -5.98
N PRO A 82 20.19 -7.72 -6.50
CA PRO A 82 19.84 -8.44 -7.73
C PRO A 82 18.59 -9.33 -7.59
N GLU A 83 18.11 -9.56 -6.39
CA GLU A 83 16.87 -10.29 -6.10
C GLU A 83 15.62 -9.49 -6.43
N LEU A 84 15.71 -8.15 -6.52
CA LEU A 84 14.61 -7.29 -6.94
C LEU A 84 14.34 -7.47 -8.43
N MET A 85 13.12 -7.81 -8.76
CA MET A 85 12.66 -7.99 -10.15
C MET A 85 12.10 -6.65 -10.66
N ILE A 86 12.97 -5.77 -11.15
CA ILE A 86 12.60 -4.41 -11.59
C ILE A 86 12.10 -4.45 -13.04
N ARG A 87 10.92 -3.91 -13.28
CA ARG A 87 10.25 -3.84 -14.58
C ARG A 87 9.81 -2.42 -14.85
N LEU A 88 9.70 -2.08 -16.14
CA LEU A 88 9.05 -0.84 -16.55
C LEU A 88 7.52 -1.01 -16.44
N ALA A 89 6.89 -0.12 -15.69
CA ALA A 89 5.44 -0.05 -15.59
C ALA A 89 4.85 0.41 -16.94
N GLU A 90 4.08 -0.46 -17.59
CA GLU A 90 3.44 -0.18 -18.88
C GLU A 90 1.99 0.29 -18.69
N ALA A 91 1.39 0.80 -19.78
CA ALA A 91 0.01 1.30 -19.75
C ALA A 91 -1.04 0.20 -19.50
N GLN A 92 -0.71 -1.08 -19.79
CA GLN A 92 -1.58 -2.24 -19.62
C GLN A 92 -1.52 -2.80 -18.19
N ALA A 93 -1.69 -1.96 -17.18
CA ALA A 93 -1.56 -2.31 -15.77
C ALA A 93 -2.36 -3.55 -15.37
N THR A 94 -3.63 -3.65 -15.76
CA THR A 94 -4.49 -4.80 -15.44
C THR A 94 -3.93 -6.09 -16.02
N ASN A 95 -3.44 -6.08 -17.27
CA ASN A 95 -2.85 -7.26 -17.89
C ASN A 95 -1.56 -7.70 -17.18
N ALA A 96 -0.73 -6.73 -16.76
CA ALA A 96 0.48 -7.02 -16.01
C ALA A 96 0.16 -7.67 -14.66
N LEU A 97 -0.80 -7.14 -13.90
CA LEU A 97 -1.26 -7.73 -12.63
C LEU A 97 -1.81 -9.15 -12.82
N MET A 98 -2.65 -9.36 -13.83
CA MET A 98 -3.20 -10.69 -14.14
C MET A 98 -2.10 -11.69 -14.54
N HIS A 99 -1.12 -11.25 -15.34
CA HIS A 99 -0.01 -12.11 -15.78
C HIS A 99 0.88 -12.54 -14.62
N HIS A 100 1.17 -11.63 -13.68
CA HIS A 100 2.05 -11.95 -12.56
C HIS A 100 1.34 -12.65 -11.42
N ALA A 101 0.02 -12.52 -11.31
CA ALA A 101 -0.80 -13.11 -10.26
C ALA A 101 -0.17 -12.94 -8.86
N PRO A 102 -0.09 -11.70 -8.35
CA PRO A 102 0.51 -11.42 -7.05
C PRO A 102 -0.35 -11.93 -5.91
N ASP A 103 0.29 -12.24 -4.78
CA ASP A 103 -0.39 -12.52 -3.51
C ASP A 103 -0.64 -11.24 -2.70
N VAL A 104 0.16 -10.18 -2.93
CA VAL A 104 0.05 -8.86 -2.29
C VAL A 104 0.44 -7.78 -3.28
N ILE A 105 -0.28 -6.67 -3.25
CA ILE A 105 0.08 -5.45 -3.98
C ILE A 105 0.36 -4.32 -2.98
N ALA A 106 1.44 -3.57 -3.22
CA ALA A 106 1.70 -2.29 -2.57
C ALA A 106 1.84 -1.20 -3.63
N VAL A 107 1.15 -0.07 -3.47
CA VAL A 107 1.19 1.03 -4.44
C VAL A 107 1.32 2.36 -3.72
N GLY A 108 2.18 3.24 -4.27
CA GLY A 108 2.31 4.61 -3.77
C GLY A 108 3.71 5.13 -3.53
N PRO A 109 4.71 4.35 -3.10
CA PRO A 109 6.05 4.85 -2.85
C PRO A 109 6.65 5.51 -4.10
N GLY A 110 6.72 6.85 -4.10
CA GLY A 110 7.17 7.61 -5.25
C GLY A 110 6.35 7.40 -6.53
N LEU A 111 5.04 7.19 -6.41
CA LEU A 111 4.15 6.95 -7.55
C LEU A 111 3.97 8.19 -8.44
N GLY A 112 4.05 9.37 -7.84
CA GLY A 112 3.76 10.64 -8.53
C GLY A 112 2.28 10.78 -8.87
N ASN A 113 2.00 11.68 -9.84
CA ASN A 113 0.63 12.05 -10.24
C ASN A 113 0.39 12.00 -11.76
N SER A 114 1.21 11.26 -12.48
CA SER A 114 1.08 11.13 -13.95
C SER A 114 -0.18 10.33 -14.34
N PRO A 115 -0.65 10.45 -15.59
CA PRO A 115 -1.74 9.58 -16.08
C PRO A 115 -1.44 8.08 -15.91
N LEU A 116 -0.18 7.68 -16.05
CA LEU A 116 0.25 6.30 -15.82
C LEU A 116 0.09 5.89 -14.34
N ALA A 117 0.42 6.80 -13.40
CA ALA A 117 0.22 6.58 -11.97
C ALA A 117 -1.27 6.35 -11.65
N HIS A 118 -2.16 7.17 -12.21
CA HIS A 118 -3.62 6.99 -12.07
C HIS A 118 -4.10 5.65 -12.64
N THR A 119 -3.60 5.26 -13.84
CA THR A 119 -3.94 3.98 -14.47
C THR A 119 -3.55 2.79 -13.58
N TRP A 120 -2.33 2.81 -13.06
CA TRP A 120 -1.85 1.74 -12.18
C TRP A 120 -2.60 1.70 -10.84
N LEU A 121 -2.82 2.86 -10.20
CA LEU A 121 -3.58 2.89 -8.95
C LEU A 121 -5.00 2.37 -9.15
N LYS A 122 -5.68 2.78 -10.22
CA LYS A 122 -7.03 2.28 -10.54
C LYS A 122 -7.02 0.77 -10.76
N ALA A 123 -6.06 0.24 -11.54
CA ALA A 123 -5.93 -1.20 -11.76
C ALA A 123 -5.69 -1.98 -10.46
N CYS A 124 -4.87 -1.45 -9.54
CA CYS A 124 -4.65 -2.05 -8.22
C CYS A 124 -5.93 -2.05 -7.35
N LEU A 125 -6.71 -0.97 -7.39
CA LEU A 125 -7.98 -0.87 -6.65
C LEU A 125 -9.05 -1.82 -7.18
N GLU A 126 -9.05 -2.09 -8.48
CA GLU A 126 -10.02 -2.97 -9.17
C GLU A 126 -9.59 -4.44 -9.25
N TYR A 127 -8.35 -4.75 -8.80
CA TYR A 127 -7.83 -6.12 -8.82
C TYR A 127 -8.55 -7.03 -7.82
N GLU A 128 -8.28 -8.34 -7.91
CA GLU A 128 -8.93 -9.40 -7.14
C GLU A 128 -8.83 -9.26 -5.60
N GLN A 129 -9.42 -10.21 -4.88
CA GLN A 129 -9.41 -10.26 -3.41
C GLN A 129 -8.04 -10.68 -2.86
N ILE A 130 -7.09 -9.74 -2.87
CA ILE A 130 -5.78 -9.90 -2.23
C ILE A 130 -5.46 -8.67 -1.38
N PRO A 131 -4.55 -8.78 -0.40
CA PRO A 131 -4.11 -7.63 0.37
C PRO A 131 -3.55 -6.51 -0.51
N LEU A 132 -4.03 -5.29 -0.29
CA LEU A 132 -3.59 -4.07 -0.98
C LEU A 132 -3.07 -3.06 0.04
N ILE A 133 -1.82 -2.62 -0.12
CA ILE A 133 -1.20 -1.59 0.70
C ILE A 133 -1.15 -0.30 -0.10
N LEU A 134 -1.67 0.78 0.48
CA LEU A 134 -1.73 2.13 -0.09
C LEU A 134 -0.90 3.08 0.77
N ASP A 135 0.14 3.67 0.20
CA ASP A 135 1.02 4.62 0.90
C ASP A 135 1.29 5.86 0.06
N ALA A 136 1.76 6.91 0.68
CA ALA A 136 2.32 8.09 0.04
C ALA A 136 1.42 8.66 -1.10
N ASP A 137 1.94 8.68 -2.33
CA ASP A 137 1.25 9.29 -3.46
C ASP A 137 -0.07 8.60 -3.82
N ALA A 138 -0.23 7.30 -3.57
CA ALA A 138 -1.50 6.62 -3.75
C ALA A 138 -2.59 7.22 -2.85
N ILE A 139 -2.25 7.53 -1.59
CA ILE A 139 -3.16 8.21 -0.66
C ILE A 139 -3.49 9.62 -1.15
N ASN A 140 -2.49 10.35 -1.63
CA ASN A 140 -2.67 11.69 -2.17
C ASN A 140 -3.60 11.70 -3.39
N LEU A 141 -3.42 10.75 -4.32
CA LEU A 141 -4.27 10.62 -5.50
C LEU A 141 -5.72 10.26 -5.14
N ILE A 142 -5.92 9.38 -4.17
CA ILE A 142 -7.25 9.03 -3.66
C ILE A 142 -7.92 10.25 -3.02
N ALA A 143 -7.17 11.07 -2.26
CA ALA A 143 -7.70 12.29 -1.64
C ALA A 143 -8.13 13.34 -2.69
N ASP A 144 -7.44 13.40 -3.83
CA ASP A 144 -7.71 14.36 -4.91
C ASP A 144 -8.79 13.87 -5.91
N SER A 145 -9.14 12.58 -5.89
CA SER A 145 -10.04 11.98 -6.89
C SER A 145 -11.22 11.26 -6.24
N GLN A 146 -12.43 11.79 -6.44
CA GLN A 146 -13.65 11.13 -6.00
C GLN A 146 -13.86 9.75 -6.68
N GLU A 147 -13.39 9.59 -7.92
CA GLU A 147 -13.43 8.31 -8.63
C GLU A 147 -12.59 7.24 -7.92
N LEU A 148 -11.33 7.58 -7.58
CA LEU A 148 -10.43 6.66 -6.88
C LEU A 148 -10.91 6.35 -5.46
N LEU A 149 -11.43 7.35 -4.74
CA LEU A 149 -12.02 7.12 -3.42
C LEU A 149 -13.23 6.19 -3.51
N SER A 150 -14.11 6.39 -4.49
CA SER A 150 -15.27 5.51 -4.71
C SER A 150 -14.86 4.08 -5.10
N ALA A 151 -13.79 3.94 -5.90
CA ALA A 151 -13.23 2.63 -6.25
C ALA A 151 -12.68 1.90 -5.01
N LEU A 152 -11.94 2.62 -4.15
CA LEU A 152 -11.46 2.08 -2.87
C LEU A 152 -12.61 1.65 -1.96
N GLN A 153 -13.61 2.50 -1.78
CA GLN A 153 -14.79 2.18 -0.96
C GLN A 153 -15.53 0.94 -1.48
N LYS A 154 -15.75 0.88 -2.80
CA LYS A 154 -16.37 -0.29 -3.45
C LYS A 154 -15.56 -1.57 -3.20
N ARG A 155 -14.22 -1.51 -3.40
CA ARG A 155 -13.32 -2.63 -3.10
C ARG A 155 -13.47 -3.09 -1.65
N ASN A 156 -13.42 -2.17 -0.70
CA ASN A 156 -13.42 -2.50 0.73
C ASN A 156 -14.78 -3.00 1.24
N LEU A 157 -15.88 -2.63 0.59
CA LEU A 157 -17.19 -3.22 0.83
C LEU A 157 -17.28 -4.64 0.27
N GLN A 158 -16.64 -4.90 -0.87
CA GLN A 158 -16.61 -6.22 -1.50
C GLN A 158 -15.62 -7.17 -0.81
N PHE A 159 -14.47 -6.66 -0.36
CA PHE A 159 -13.37 -7.41 0.26
C PHE A 159 -12.95 -6.77 1.60
N PRO A 160 -13.75 -6.89 2.66
CA PRO A 160 -13.46 -6.25 3.95
C PRO A 160 -12.12 -6.71 4.52
N GLY A 161 -11.34 -5.75 5.07
CA GLY A 161 -10.06 -6.03 5.72
C GLY A 161 -8.89 -6.34 4.77
N GLN A 162 -9.09 -6.21 3.45
CA GLN A 162 -8.03 -6.49 2.47
C GLN A 162 -7.24 -5.25 2.04
N SER A 163 -7.59 -4.06 2.51
CA SER A 163 -6.84 -2.83 2.18
C SER A 163 -6.26 -2.19 3.43
N VAL A 164 -4.98 -1.87 3.39
CA VAL A 164 -4.25 -1.15 4.45
C VAL A 164 -3.78 0.18 3.88
N MET A 165 -4.08 1.27 4.58
CA MET A 165 -3.55 2.60 4.26
C MET A 165 -2.60 3.04 5.37
N THR A 166 -1.49 3.68 4.99
CA THR A 166 -0.44 4.10 5.93
C THR A 166 -0.21 5.61 5.89
N PRO A 167 -1.25 6.46 6.12
CA PRO A 167 -1.10 7.90 5.99
C PRO A 167 -0.19 8.50 7.06
N HIS A 168 0.68 9.42 6.68
CA HIS A 168 1.25 10.39 7.62
C HIS A 168 0.21 11.51 7.92
N PRO A 169 0.42 12.37 8.95
CA PRO A 169 -0.60 13.35 9.32
C PRO A 169 -1.03 14.31 8.19
N GLY A 170 -0.14 14.63 7.25
CA GLY A 170 -0.47 15.46 6.08
C GLY A 170 -1.40 14.76 5.09
N GLU A 171 -1.14 13.49 4.79
CA GLU A 171 -2.00 12.65 3.94
C GLU A 171 -3.37 12.43 4.60
N ALA A 172 -3.38 12.17 5.91
CA ALA A 172 -4.61 12.05 6.69
C ALA A 172 -5.44 13.34 6.66
N ALA A 173 -4.80 14.49 6.87
CA ALA A 173 -5.44 15.81 6.81
C ALA A 173 -6.06 16.08 5.44
N LYS A 174 -5.37 15.69 4.36
CA LYS A 174 -5.85 15.84 2.99
C LYS A 174 -7.10 15.00 2.74
N LEU A 175 -7.08 13.71 3.12
CA LEU A 175 -8.25 12.82 3.01
C LEU A 175 -9.46 13.34 3.79
N LEU A 176 -9.24 13.82 5.01
CA LEU A 176 -10.29 14.32 5.90
C LEU A 176 -10.70 15.76 5.60
N LYS A 177 -10.05 16.43 4.63
CA LYS A 177 -10.25 17.86 4.34
C LYS A 177 -10.11 18.73 5.61
N SER A 178 -9.13 18.41 6.44
CA SER A 178 -8.82 19.05 7.72
C SER A 178 -7.38 19.60 7.75
N SER A 179 -6.87 20.00 8.90
CA SER A 179 -5.49 20.45 9.06
C SER A 179 -4.63 19.39 9.76
N VAL A 180 -3.31 19.42 9.50
CA VAL A 180 -2.33 18.58 10.19
C VAL A 180 -2.41 18.80 11.71
N VAL A 181 -2.63 20.04 12.16
CA VAL A 181 -2.77 20.38 13.58
C VAL A 181 -3.97 19.65 14.21
N GLN A 182 -5.11 19.64 13.52
CA GLN A 182 -6.31 18.92 14.00
C GLN A 182 -6.08 17.40 14.05
N VAL A 183 -5.50 16.82 13.00
CA VAL A 183 -5.17 15.38 12.97
C VAL A 183 -4.27 15.01 14.14
N GLN A 184 -3.23 15.80 14.41
CA GLN A 184 -2.29 15.53 15.51
C GLN A 184 -2.93 15.72 16.89
N ALA A 185 -3.79 16.74 17.05
CA ALA A 185 -4.48 16.99 18.32
C ALA A 185 -5.56 15.94 18.64
N GLN A 186 -6.11 15.29 17.62
CA GLN A 186 -7.25 14.36 17.74
C GLN A 186 -6.98 13.04 16.98
N ARG A 187 -5.82 12.43 17.21
CA ARG A 187 -5.35 11.27 16.42
C ARG A 187 -6.35 10.12 16.39
N GLN A 188 -6.92 9.74 17.54
CA GLN A 188 -7.89 8.65 17.62
C GLN A 188 -9.15 8.97 16.79
N SER A 189 -9.76 10.13 16.99
CA SER A 189 -10.95 10.55 16.23
C SER A 189 -10.65 10.65 14.73
N SER A 190 -9.48 11.16 14.36
CA SER A 190 -9.05 11.23 12.97
C SER A 190 -8.89 9.83 12.35
N LEU A 191 -8.35 8.87 13.11
CA LEU A 191 -8.24 7.48 12.68
C LEU A 191 -9.62 6.86 12.44
N GLU A 192 -10.57 7.06 13.37
CA GLU A 192 -11.95 6.59 13.24
C GLU A 192 -12.65 7.20 12.02
N GLN A 193 -12.44 8.49 11.74
CA GLN A 193 -12.97 9.17 10.55
C GLN A 193 -12.36 8.61 9.26
N LEU A 194 -11.05 8.33 9.23
CA LEU A 194 -10.38 7.70 8.08
C LEU A 194 -10.94 6.31 7.79
N VAL A 195 -11.13 5.49 8.84
CA VAL A 195 -11.74 4.17 8.71
C VAL A 195 -13.17 4.30 8.17
N ALA A 196 -13.98 5.20 8.71
CA ALA A 196 -15.35 5.42 8.26
C ALA A 196 -15.42 5.91 6.81
N LEU A 197 -14.47 6.77 6.40
CA LEU A 197 -14.39 7.30 5.04
C LEU A 197 -13.97 6.25 4.03
N THR A 198 -12.96 5.42 4.35
CA THR A 198 -12.29 4.55 3.37
C THR A 198 -12.65 3.08 3.50
N HIS A 199 -13.20 2.67 4.64
CA HIS A 199 -13.41 1.27 5.02
C HIS A 199 -12.12 0.42 4.99
N SER A 200 -10.95 1.07 5.11
CA SER A 200 -9.62 0.42 5.14
C SER A 200 -9.15 0.20 6.57
N ILE A 201 -8.18 -0.70 6.73
CA ILE A 201 -7.32 -0.73 7.91
C ILE A 201 -6.39 0.49 7.82
N ILE A 202 -6.33 1.31 8.87
CA ILE A 202 -5.53 2.54 8.88
C ILE A 202 -4.37 2.43 9.86
N VAL A 203 -3.17 2.72 9.38
CA VAL A 203 -1.96 2.90 10.18
C VAL A 203 -1.55 4.37 10.12
N LEU A 204 -2.05 5.18 11.03
CA LEU A 204 -1.73 6.62 11.10
C LEU A 204 -0.31 6.82 11.63
N LYS A 205 0.63 7.13 10.73
CA LYS A 205 2.05 7.39 11.03
C LYS A 205 2.23 8.65 11.90
N GLY A 206 3.40 8.85 12.51
CA GLY A 206 3.79 10.06 13.22
C GLY A 206 4.26 9.81 14.65
N GLN A 207 4.82 10.85 15.25
CA GLN A 207 5.23 10.86 16.66
C GLN A 207 4.05 11.28 17.54
N HIS A 208 4.13 10.86 18.81
CA HIS A 208 3.19 11.24 19.87
C HIS A 208 3.34 12.71 20.24
#